data_00fe0853e6e7ee2b4e8ac3fef1f2fc24
#
_entry.id   00fe0853e6e7ee2b4e8ac3fef1f2fc24
#
_cell.length_a   1.000
_cell.length_b   1.000
_cell.length_c   1.000
_cell.angle_alpha   90.00
_cell.angle_beta   90.00
_cell.angle_gamma   90.00
#
_symmetry.space_group_name_H-M   'P 1'
#
loop_
_entity.id
_entity.type
_entity.pdbx_description
1 polymer ?
#
loop_
_entity_poly.entity_id
_entity_poly.type
_entity_poly.pdbx_seq_one_letter_code
_entity_poly.pdbx_strand_id
1 'polypeptide(L)'
;MIKPPGTIDAMATALFLDVDGTLLRIRDNPADVEADRALVEMLQACFTKLGGAMALVSGRSIAEVDRIFAPFAFPVAGAHGAELRGAVSNAASSDETALPERAFNAIDDFAAKSEGLLVERKQGGASLHYRRAPQFEAECRRFVENLLADLGDGYRLIAGKMVFEIAPAGHNKGAAICTFMGQSPFAGREPVFIGDDVTDEDGFRAVNELGGISIRVGEDSDSVAISHLPDEAAVRAWLGDAILGRQPHKKIGEQQP
;
A
#
# COMPACT_ATOMS: atom_id res chain seq x y z
N MET A 1 19.04 14.95 3.87
CA MET A 1 18.98 13.55 4.35
C MET A 1 17.81 13.42 5.30
N ILE A 2 16.81 12.67 4.92
CA ILE A 2 15.64 12.34 5.75
C ILE A 2 16.14 11.38 6.85
N LYS A 3 15.74 11.60 8.09
CA LYS A 3 16.22 10.81 9.24
C LYS A 3 15.46 9.48 9.32
N PRO A 4 16.11 8.39 9.84
CA PRO A 4 15.37 7.19 10.19
C PRO A 4 14.34 7.51 11.28
N PRO A 5 13.17 6.83 11.26
CA PRO A 5 12.13 7.05 12.25
C PRO A 5 12.63 6.66 13.66
N GLY A 6 12.25 7.46 14.66
CA GLY A 6 12.57 7.21 16.06
C GLY A 6 11.77 6.06 16.68
N THR A 7 11.93 5.89 18.00
CA THR A 7 11.07 5.01 18.80
C THR A 7 9.67 5.61 18.94
N ILE A 8 8.66 4.75 18.99
CA ILE A 8 7.25 5.14 19.12
C ILE A 8 6.66 4.57 20.41
N ASP A 9 5.64 5.24 20.94
CA ASP A 9 4.81 4.68 22.01
C ASP A 9 3.72 3.79 21.39
N ALA A 10 3.84 2.49 21.55
CA ALA A 10 2.90 1.54 20.96
C ALA A 10 1.44 1.75 21.39
N MET A 11 1.20 2.28 22.60
CA MET A 11 -0.17 2.51 23.08
C MET A 11 -0.77 3.83 22.56
N ALA A 12 0.09 4.78 22.17
CA ALA A 12 -0.31 6.05 21.59
C ALA A 12 -0.30 6.04 20.05
N THR A 13 0.18 4.97 19.41
CA THR A 13 0.38 4.88 17.96
C THR A 13 -0.72 4.08 17.26
N ALA A 14 -1.14 4.56 16.09
CA ALA A 14 -1.92 3.85 15.08
C ALA A 14 -1.00 3.56 13.87
N LEU A 15 -0.78 2.29 13.54
CA LEU A 15 0.17 1.87 12.51
C LEU A 15 -0.55 1.47 11.23
N PHE A 16 -0.11 2.03 10.11
CA PHE A 16 -0.57 1.71 8.78
C PHE A 16 0.63 1.22 7.94
N LEU A 17 0.46 0.11 7.23
CA LEU A 17 1.54 -0.53 6.48
C LEU A 17 1.07 -0.83 5.06
N ASP A 18 1.78 -0.31 4.07
CA ASP A 18 1.67 -0.83 2.72
C ASP A 18 2.26 -2.24 2.63
N VAL A 19 1.96 -2.97 1.56
CA VAL A 19 2.32 -4.39 1.40
C VAL A 19 3.47 -4.56 0.42
N ASP A 20 3.26 -4.22 -0.85
CA ASP A 20 4.19 -4.51 -1.94
C ASP A 20 5.29 -3.45 -2.03
N GLY A 21 6.55 -3.84 -1.86
CA GLY A 21 7.70 -2.93 -1.80
C GLY A 21 7.96 -2.38 -0.39
N THR A 22 7.05 -2.65 0.56
CA THR A 22 7.14 -2.19 1.95
C THR A 22 7.36 -3.34 2.92
N LEU A 23 6.43 -4.28 3.01
CA LEU A 23 6.55 -5.51 3.82
C LEU A 23 7.11 -6.68 3.02
N LEU A 24 6.81 -6.71 1.73
CA LEU A 24 7.14 -7.77 0.79
C LEU A 24 7.78 -7.21 -0.47
N ARG A 25 8.76 -7.93 -0.99
CA ARG A 25 9.41 -7.55 -2.25
C ARG A 25 8.44 -7.65 -3.41
N ILE A 26 8.51 -6.67 -4.30
CA ILE A 26 7.77 -6.69 -5.56
C ILE A 26 8.25 -7.90 -6.40
N ARG A 27 7.30 -8.67 -6.93
CA ARG A 27 7.56 -9.80 -7.84
C ARG A 27 7.09 -9.48 -9.25
N ASP A 28 7.64 -10.19 -10.22
CA ASP A 28 7.22 -10.04 -11.64
C ASP A 28 5.77 -10.47 -11.86
N ASN A 29 5.33 -11.48 -11.11
CA ASN A 29 3.93 -11.89 -11.09
C ASN A 29 3.35 -11.61 -9.69
N PRO A 30 2.32 -10.76 -9.57
CA PRO A 30 1.69 -10.45 -8.29
C PRO A 30 1.13 -11.67 -7.54
N ALA A 31 0.77 -12.74 -8.27
CA ALA A 31 0.26 -13.98 -7.67
C ALA A 31 1.33 -14.76 -6.87
N ASP A 32 2.63 -14.54 -7.20
CA ASP A 32 3.76 -15.23 -6.56
C ASP A 32 4.22 -14.55 -5.27
N VAL A 33 3.51 -13.51 -4.83
CA VAL A 33 3.83 -12.82 -3.58
C VAL A 33 3.27 -13.61 -2.41
N GLU A 34 4.16 -13.93 -1.46
CA GLU A 34 3.85 -14.66 -0.23
C GLU A 34 4.59 -14.05 0.95
N ALA A 35 3.93 -14.01 2.11
CA ALA A 35 4.56 -13.64 3.37
C ALA A 35 5.20 -14.88 4.00
N ASP A 36 6.45 -14.76 4.44
CA ASP A 36 7.06 -15.78 5.27
C ASP A 36 6.42 -15.80 6.68
N ARG A 37 6.47 -16.98 7.32
CA ARG A 37 5.87 -17.18 8.64
C ARG A 37 6.39 -16.19 9.69
N ALA A 38 7.67 -15.83 9.64
CA ALA A 38 8.27 -14.92 10.61
C ALA A 38 7.69 -13.51 10.50
N LEU A 39 7.41 -13.04 9.27
CA LEU A 39 6.73 -11.76 9.03
C LEU A 39 5.30 -11.79 9.58
N VAL A 40 4.54 -12.85 9.30
CA VAL A 40 3.16 -12.99 9.76
C VAL A 40 3.09 -12.97 11.29
N GLU A 41 3.95 -13.75 11.96
CA GLU A 41 4.06 -13.78 13.43
C GLU A 41 4.49 -12.41 14.00
N MET A 42 5.41 -11.71 13.33
CA MET A 42 5.83 -10.37 13.72
C MET A 42 4.67 -9.37 13.64
N LEU A 43 3.93 -9.35 12.53
CA LEU A 43 2.79 -8.45 12.35
C LEU A 43 1.68 -8.74 13.38
N GLN A 44 1.44 -10.01 13.71
CA GLN A 44 0.51 -10.37 14.76
C GLN A 44 0.96 -9.86 16.13
N ALA A 45 2.25 -9.95 16.43
CA ALA A 45 2.80 -9.42 17.68
C ALA A 45 2.68 -7.88 17.72
N CYS A 46 2.95 -7.19 16.61
CA CYS A 46 2.75 -5.74 16.48
C CYS A 46 1.27 -5.37 16.68
N PHE A 47 0.35 -6.08 16.02
CA PHE A 47 -1.09 -5.87 16.16
C PHE A 47 -1.55 -5.99 17.60
N THR A 48 -1.09 -7.02 18.31
CA THR A 48 -1.38 -7.23 19.73
C THR A 48 -0.80 -6.12 20.60
N LYS A 49 0.47 -5.74 20.35
CA LYS A 49 1.17 -4.71 21.13
C LYS A 49 0.55 -3.32 20.96
N LEU A 50 0.02 -3.02 19.76
CA LEU A 50 -0.70 -1.80 19.43
C LEU A 50 -2.17 -1.82 19.89
N GLY A 51 -2.62 -2.86 20.59
CA GLY A 51 -4.01 -2.99 21.03
C GLY A 51 -5.02 -3.01 19.89
N GLY A 52 -4.64 -3.58 18.75
CA GLY A 52 -5.47 -3.66 17.54
C GLY A 52 -5.39 -2.44 16.59
N ALA A 53 -4.66 -1.38 16.95
CA ALA A 53 -4.55 -0.17 16.13
C ALA A 53 -3.47 -0.33 15.04
N MET A 54 -3.63 -1.35 14.20
CA MET A 54 -2.79 -1.62 13.02
C MET A 54 -3.67 -2.04 11.85
N ALA A 55 -3.42 -1.48 10.67
CA ALA A 55 -4.09 -1.86 9.42
C ALA A 55 -3.09 -1.98 8.27
N LEU A 56 -3.36 -2.91 7.34
CA LEU A 56 -2.67 -2.97 6.06
C LEU A 56 -3.40 -2.06 5.05
N VAL A 57 -2.63 -1.34 4.22
CA VAL A 57 -3.18 -0.37 3.25
C VAL A 57 -2.56 -0.65 1.89
N SER A 58 -3.29 -1.30 0.98
CA SER A 58 -2.73 -1.88 -0.22
C SER A 58 -3.56 -1.60 -1.47
N GLY A 59 -2.92 -1.67 -2.65
CA GLY A 59 -3.60 -1.74 -3.94
C GLY A 59 -4.20 -3.12 -4.24
N ARG A 60 -3.86 -4.14 -3.45
CA ARG A 60 -4.45 -5.48 -3.53
C ARG A 60 -5.85 -5.51 -2.95
N SER A 61 -6.68 -6.42 -3.44
CA SER A 61 -7.97 -6.73 -2.80
C SER A 61 -7.79 -7.31 -1.39
N ILE A 62 -8.82 -7.20 -0.54
CA ILE A 62 -8.81 -7.83 0.79
C ILE A 62 -8.58 -9.35 0.69
N ALA A 63 -9.18 -10.01 -0.31
CA ALA A 63 -9.03 -11.44 -0.51
C ALA A 63 -7.57 -11.85 -0.80
N GLU A 64 -6.84 -11.04 -1.59
CA GLU A 64 -5.42 -11.30 -1.85
C GLU A 64 -4.55 -11.06 -0.63
N VAL A 65 -4.81 -9.99 0.13
CA VAL A 65 -4.12 -9.72 1.39
C VAL A 65 -4.33 -10.86 2.38
N ASP A 66 -5.56 -11.38 2.50
CA ASP A 66 -5.86 -12.53 3.36
C ASP A 66 -5.10 -13.80 2.95
N ARG A 67 -5.03 -14.07 1.64
CA ARG A 67 -4.25 -15.19 1.12
C ARG A 67 -2.78 -15.08 1.48
N ILE A 68 -2.20 -13.87 1.36
CA ILE A 68 -0.78 -13.60 1.60
C ILE A 68 -0.42 -13.74 3.09
N PHE A 69 -1.27 -13.24 3.98
CA PHE A 69 -0.99 -13.19 5.42
C PHE A 69 -1.73 -14.27 6.24
N ALA A 70 -2.32 -15.28 5.58
CA ALA A 70 -2.96 -16.39 6.27
C ALA A 70 -2.03 -16.99 7.35
N PRO A 71 -2.59 -17.41 8.51
CA PRO A 71 -4.01 -17.51 8.86
C PRO A 71 -4.60 -16.25 9.50
N PHE A 72 -3.92 -15.12 9.52
CA PHE A 72 -4.39 -13.90 10.19
C PHE A 72 -5.14 -12.98 9.22
N ALA A 73 -6.26 -12.44 9.71
CA ALA A 73 -7.07 -11.45 9.02
C ALA A 73 -6.92 -10.10 9.75
N PHE A 74 -6.00 -9.26 9.27
CA PHE A 74 -5.79 -7.91 9.81
C PHE A 74 -6.88 -6.94 9.35
N PRO A 75 -7.08 -5.78 10.03
CA PRO A 75 -7.75 -4.64 9.41
C PRO A 75 -7.06 -4.27 8.11
N VAL A 76 -7.83 -4.03 7.04
CA VAL A 76 -7.29 -3.79 5.69
C VAL A 76 -8.06 -2.68 4.99
N ALA A 77 -7.32 -1.77 4.33
CA ALA A 77 -7.80 -0.98 3.21
C ALA A 77 -7.22 -1.61 1.93
N GLY A 78 -8.06 -2.33 1.19
CA GLY A 78 -7.73 -2.95 -0.09
C GLY A 78 -8.16 -2.09 -1.27
N ALA A 79 -7.69 -2.45 -2.48
CA ALA A 79 -7.99 -1.74 -3.72
C ALA A 79 -7.83 -0.21 -3.59
N HIS A 80 -6.68 0.23 -3.05
CA HIS A 80 -6.36 1.63 -2.76
C HIS A 80 -7.40 2.36 -1.87
N GLY A 81 -8.11 1.64 -0.99
CA GLY A 81 -9.12 2.20 -0.09
C GLY A 81 -10.56 2.02 -0.56
N ALA A 82 -10.80 1.38 -1.70
CA ALA A 82 -12.15 1.04 -2.15
C ALA A 82 -12.79 -0.09 -1.32
N GLU A 83 -11.99 -0.96 -0.75
CA GLU A 83 -12.40 -2.03 0.15
C GLU A 83 -11.92 -1.72 1.56
N LEU A 84 -12.79 -1.82 2.56
CA LEU A 84 -12.42 -1.60 3.96
C LEU A 84 -12.90 -2.75 4.84
N ARG A 85 -12.00 -3.28 5.68
CA ARG A 85 -12.30 -4.20 6.78
C ARG A 85 -11.65 -3.70 8.06
N GLY A 86 -12.42 -3.70 9.15
CA GLY A 86 -11.98 -3.18 10.46
C GLY A 86 -12.19 -1.68 10.63
N ALA A 87 -12.83 -1.03 9.67
CA ALA A 87 -13.40 0.31 9.77
C ALA A 87 -14.72 0.37 8.99
N VAL A 88 -15.63 1.24 9.43
CA VAL A 88 -16.88 1.49 8.72
C VAL A 88 -16.67 2.67 7.80
N SER A 89 -16.81 2.46 6.49
CA SER A 89 -16.77 3.56 5.51
C SER A 89 -18.09 4.32 5.53
N ASN A 90 -18.00 5.65 5.58
CA ASN A 90 -19.15 6.53 5.32
C ASN A 90 -19.24 6.91 3.83
N ALA A 91 -18.33 6.39 2.99
CA ALA A 91 -18.39 6.59 1.55
C ALA A 91 -19.51 5.74 0.92
N ALA A 92 -20.04 6.20 -0.20
CA ALA A 92 -21.04 5.47 -0.98
C ALA A 92 -20.55 4.05 -1.30
N SER A 93 -21.47 3.09 -1.29
CA SER A 93 -21.14 1.67 -1.52
C SER A 93 -20.40 1.48 -2.84
N SER A 94 -19.49 0.51 -2.88
CA SER A 94 -18.61 0.16 -4.00
C SER A 94 -19.32 -0.09 -5.36
N ASP A 95 -20.63 -0.28 -5.36
CA ASP A 95 -21.41 -0.58 -6.58
C ASP A 95 -21.62 0.66 -7.48
N GLU A 96 -21.57 1.88 -6.93
CA GLU A 96 -21.75 3.11 -7.73
C GLU A 96 -20.47 3.57 -8.45
N THR A 97 -19.33 3.00 -8.10
CA THR A 97 -18.00 3.36 -8.65
C THR A 97 -17.33 2.25 -9.44
N ALA A 98 -18.06 1.18 -9.76
CA ALA A 98 -17.52 0.09 -10.58
C ALA A 98 -17.16 0.56 -11.99
N LEU A 99 -15.96 0.22 -12.46
CA LEU A 99 -15.54 0.50 -13.84
C LEU A 99 -16.53 -0.14 -14.82
N PRO A 100 -17.09 0.62 -15.79
CA PRO A 100 -18.07 0.08 -16.74
C PRO A 100 -17.48 -1.05 -17.58
N GLU A 101 -18.29 -2.07 -17.90
CA GLU A 101 -17.84 -3.22 -18.69
C GLU A 101 -17.24 -2.83 -20.06
N ARG A 102 -17.76 -1.74 -20.68
CA ARG A 102 -17.17 -1.18 -21.91
C ARG A 102 -15.71 -0.77 -21.76
N ALA A 103 -15.31 -0.29 -20.57
CA ALA A 103 -13.93 0.09 -20.28
C ALA A 103 -13.05 -1.15 -20.12
N PHE A 104 -13.52 -2.17 -19.42
CA PHE A 104 -12.82 -3.47 -19.35
C PHE A 104 -12.59 -4.06 -20.73
N ASN A 105 -13.61 -4.10 -21.58
CA ASN A 105 -13.50 -4.60 -22.94
C ASN A 105 -12.48 -3.80 -23.76
N ALA A 106 -12.46 -2.47 -23.62
CA ALA A 106 -11.48 -1.62 -24.32
C ALA A 106 -10.04 -1.89 -23.86
N ILE A 107 -9.82 -2.14 -22.56
CA ILE A 107 -8.51 -2.47 -22.00
C ILE A 107 -8.06 -3.85 -22.47
N ASP A 108 -8.94 -4.85 -22.44
CA ASP A 108 -8.67 -6.21 -22.92
C ASP A 108 -8.34 -6.20 -24.42
N ASP A 109 -9.12 -5.49 -25.25
CA ASP A 109 -8.88 -5.34 -26.69
C ASP A 109 -7.56 -4.62 -26.99
N PHE A 110 -7.19 -3.65 -26.17
CA PHE A 110 -5.90 -2.97 -26.31
C PHE A 110 -4.75 -3.93 -25.97
N ALA A 111 -4.82 -4.61 -24.85
CA ALA A 111 -3.78 -5.53 -24.39
C ALA A 111 -3.60 -6.72 -25.34
N ALA A 112 -4.68 -7.22 -25.95
CA ALA A 112 -4.62 -8.33 -26.91
C ALA A 112 -3.81 -8.01 -28.19
N LYS A 113 -3.57 -6.74 -28.49
CA LYS A 113 -2.78 -6.32 -29.67
C LYS A 113 -1.28 -6.45 -29.48
N SER A 114 -0.81 -6.66 -28.26
CA SER A 114 0.64 -6.64 -27.95
C SER A 114 0.98 -7.74 -26.94
N GLU A 115 1.88 -8.64 -27.33
CA GLU A 115 2.37 -9.68 -26.45
C GLU A 115 3.14 -9.05 -25.26
N GLY A 116 2.87 -9.53 -24.05
CA GLY A 116 3.52 -9.08 -22.82
C GLY A 116 2.75 -8.01 -22.04
N LEU A 117 1.64 -7.48 -22.56
CA LEU A 117 0.69 -6.69 -21.78
C LEU A 117 -0.21 -7.64 -20.98
N LEU A 118 -0.48 -7.28 -19.72
CA LEU A 118 -1.36 -8.05 -18.84
C LEU A 118 -2.42 -7.13 -18.25
N VAL A 119 -3.68 -7.55 -18.34
CA VAL A 119 -4.80 -6.87 -17.69
C VAL A 119 -5.16 -7.58 -16.41
N GLU A 120 -5.31 -6.81 -15.34
CA GLU A 120 -5.83 -7.26 -14.06
C GLU A 120 -7.11 -6.50 -13.76
N ARG A 121 -8.24 -7.21 -13.72
CA ARG A 121 -9.54 -6.63 -13.32
C ARG A 121 -9.61 -6.56 -11.81
N LYS A 122 -9.94 -5.39 -11.28
CA LYS A 122 -10.09 -5.14 -9.84
C LYS A 122 -11.51 -4.71 -9.52
N GLN A 123 -11.89 -4.80 -8.25
CA GLN A 123 -13.14 -4.22 -7.79
C GLN A 123 -13.10 -2.69 -7.95
N GLY A 124 -13.93 -2.16 -8.82
CA GLY A 124 -13.99 -0.72 -9.11
C GLY A 124 -12.99 -0.21 -10.14
N GLY A 125 -11.99 -1.00 -10.58
CA GLY A 125 -10.93 -0.53 -11.45
C GLY A 125 -10.27 -1.60 -12.29
N ALA A 126 -9.19 -1.23 -13.01
CA ALA A 126 -8.38 -2.15 -13.80
C ALA A 126 -6.93 -1.70 -13.84
N SER A 127 -6.00 -2.66 -13.85
CA SER A 127 -4.57 -2.41 -14.04
C SER A 127 -4.12 -2.95 -15.38
N LEU A 128 -3.35 -2.15 -16.12
CA LEU A 128 -2.67 -2.51 -17.37
C LEU A 128 -1.16 -2.58 -17.09
N HIS A 129 -0.64 -3.79 -16.94
CA HIS A 129 0.77 -4.06 -16.70
C HIS A 129 1.54 -4.13 -18.02
N TYR A 130 2.65 -3.40 -18.09
CA TYR A 130 3.56 -3.41 -19.25
C TYR A 130 4.98 -3.88 -18.90
N ARG A 131 5.17 -4.50 -17.71
CA ARG A 131 6.48 -4.97 -17.22
C ARG A 131 7.20 -5.93 -18.20
N ARG A 132 6.44 -6.79 -18.89
CA ARG A 132 6.99 -7.71 -19.89
C ARG A 132 7.10 -7.10 -21.29
N ALA A 133 6.62 -5.86 -21.46
CA ALA A 133 6.61 -5.14 -22.72
C ALA A 133 6.89 -3.65 -22.48
N PRO A 134 8.04 -3.27 -21.88
CA PRO A 134 8.33 -1.91 -21.44
C PRO A 134 8.37 -0.90 -22.58
N GLN A 135 8.60 -1.34 -23.83
CA GLN A 135 8.56 -0.51 -25.04
C GLN A 135 7.17 0.08 -25.31
N PHE A 136 6.10 -0.48 -24.75
CA PHE A 136 4.72 0.01 -24.94
C PHE A 136 4.28 1.03 -23.86
N GLU A 137 5.16 1.47 -22.96
CA GLU A 137 4.80 2.40 -21.89
C GLU A 137 4.04 3.64 -22.40
N ALA A 138 4.60 4.33 -23.40
CA ALA A 138 3.99 5.54 -23.95
C ALA A 138 2.63 5.30 -24.62
N GLU A 139 2.44 4.11 -25.22
CA GLU A 139 1.18 3.74 -25.86
C GLU A 139 0.13 3.37 -24.80
N CYS A 140 0.52 2.62 -23.77
CA CYS A 140 -0.34 2.29 -22.65
C CYS A 140 -0.81 3.55 -21.92
N ARG A 141 0.10 4.51 -21.66
CA ARG A 141 -0.24 5.78 -21.04
C ARG A 141 -1.28 6.54 -21.84
N ARG A 142 -1.03 6.77 -23.13
CA ARG A 142 -1.97 7.48 -24.01
C ARG A 142 -3.33 6.79 -24.08
N PHE A 143 -3.33 5.46 -24.16
CA PHE A 143 -4.58 4.69 -24.19
C PHE A 143 -5.39 4.91 -22.91
N VAL A 144 -4.75 4.78 -21.72
CA VAL A 144 -5.43 4.96 -20.43
C VAL A 144 -5.90 6.39 -20.23
N GLU A 145 -5.09 7.40 -20.60
CA GLU A 145 -5.47 8.82 -20.54
C GLU A 145 -6.70 9.13 -21.40
N ASN A 146 -6.75 8.60 -22.64
CA ASN A 146 -7.91 8.75 -23.51
C ASN A 146 -9.16 8.05 -22.93
N LEU A 147 -9.00 6.84 -22.41
CA LEU A 147 -10.11 6.11 -21.78
C LEU A 147 -10.65 6.85 -20.55
N LEU A 148 -9.78 7.44 -19.74
CA LEU A 148 -10.19 8.28 -18.61
C LEU A 148 -10.94 9.53 -19.04
N ALA A 149 -10.51 10.19 -20.12
CA ALA A 149 -11.23 11.33 -20.67
C ALA A 149 -12.67 10.97 -21.09
N ASP A 150 -12.89 9.76 -21.61
CA ASP A 150 -14.20 9.24 -21.98
C ASP A 150 -15.05 8.80 -20.77
N LEU A 151 -14.39 8.41 -19.66
CA LEU A 151 -15.06 7.98 -18.42
C LEU A 151 -15.47 9.14 -17.50
N GLY A 152 -14.78 10.29 -17.63
CA GLY A 152 -15.03 11.49 -16.82
C GLY A 152 -14.41 11.45 -15.42
N ASP A 153 -14.78 12.42 -14.58
CA ASP A 153 -14.12 12.71 -13.28
C ASP A 153 -14.32 11.66 -12.19
N GLY A 154 -15.09 10.60 -12.45
CA GLY A 154 -15.32 9.51 -11.50
C GLY A 154 -14.12 8.58 -11.31
N TYR A 155 -13.10 8.68 -12.17
CA TYR A 155 -11.92 7.82 -12.17
C TYR A 155 -10.64 8.64 -12.27
N ARG A 156 -9.52 8.02 -11.83
CA ARG A 156 -8.18 8.61 -11.92
C ARG A 156 -7.16 7.61 -12.44
N LEU A 157 -6.09 8.11 -13.04
CA LEU A 157 -4.90 7.34 -13.38
C LEU A 157 -3.99 7.22 -12.15
N ILE A 158 -3.56 6.00 -11.87
CA ILE A 158 -2.46 5.72 -10.97
C ILE A 158 -1.32 5.15 -11.82
N ALA A 159 -0.18 5.85 -11.86
CA ALA A 159 1.01 5.40 -12.57
C ALA A 159 1.98 4.76 -11.56
N GLY A 160 1.96 3.44 -11.49
CA GLY A 160 2.84 2.64 -10.64
C GLY A 160 4.09 2.13 -11.39
N LYS A 161 4.85 1.25 -10.73
CA LYS A 161 6.08 0.65 -11.29
C LYS A 161 5.74 -0.36 -12.42
N MET A 162 5.81 0.08 -13.68
CA MET A 162 5.51 -0.72 -14.89
C MET A 162 4.03 -1.13 -14.99
N VAL A 163 3.12 -0.28 -14.51
CA VAL A 163 1.67 -0.48 -14.53
C VAL A 163 0.95 0.87 -14.60
N PHE A 164 -0.13 0.92 -15.34
CA PHE A 164 -1.12 1.99 -15.30
C PHE A 164 -2.43 1.43 -14.76
N GLU A 165 -2.98 2.04 -13.72
CA GLU A 165 -4.22 1.63 -13.11
C GLU A 165 -5.28 2.71 -13.26
N ILE A 166 -6.50 2.30 -13.61
CA ILE A 166 -7.70 3.13 -13.54
C ILE A 166 -8.41 2.76 -12.24
N ALA A 167 -8.54 3.73 -11.36
CA ALA A 167 -9.19 3.55 -10.06
C ALA A 167 -10.24 4.64 -9.82
N PRO A 168 -11.26 4.40 -8.96
CA PRO A 168 -12.24 5.42 -8.57
C PRO A 168 -11.55 6.65 -7.96
N ALA A 169 -11.96 7.85 -8.36
CA ALA A 169 -11.33 9.10 -7.93
C ALA A 169 -11.50 9.38 -6.43
N GLY A 170 -12.60 8.91 -5.81
CA GLY A 170 -12.91 9.14 -4.40
C GLY A 170 -12.15 8.26 -3.41
N HIS A 171 -11.40 7.26 -3.89
CA HIS A 171 -10.69 6.31 -3.05
C HIS A 171 -9.17 6.46 -3.20
N ASN A 172 -8.47 6.60 -2.07
CA ASN A 172 -7.02 6.59 -2.00
C ASN A 172 -6.56 6.15 -0.60
N LYS A 173 -5.26 5.83 -0.46
CA LYS A 173 -4.69 5.36 0.80
C LYS A 173 -4.83 6.39 1.93
N GLY A 174 -4.75 7.70 1.63
CA GLY A 174 -4.94 8.76 2.61
C GLY A 174 -6.36 8.83 3.16
N ALA A 175 -7.37 8.79 2.29
CA ALA A 175 -8.78 8.75 2.69
C ALA A 175 -9.10 7.52 3.55
N ALA A 176 -8.53 6.36 3.21
CA ALA A 176 -8.67 5.14 3.99
C ALA A 176 -8.05 5.27 5.40
N ILE A 177 -6.83 5.83 5.50
CA ILE A 177 -6.18 6.11 6.79
C ILE A 177 -7.04 7.05 7.63
N CYS A 178 -7.55 8.16 7.07
CA CYS A 178 -8.44 9.07 7.77
C CYS A 178 -9.71 8.36 8.27
N THR A 179 -10.26 7.44 7.49
CA THR A 179 -11.42 6.64 7.90
C THR A 179 -11.12 5.77 9.12
N PHE A 180 -9.98 5.09 9.14
CA PHE A 180 -9.54 4.34 10.33
C PHE A 180 -9.32 5.25 11.53
N MET A 181 -8.61 6.38 11.35
CA MET A 181 -8.30 7.33 12.42
C MET A 181 -9.55 7.94 13.07
N GLY A 182 -10.69 7.95 12.39
CA GLY A 182 -11.98 8.37 12.95
C GLY A 182 -12.63 7.34 13.89
N GLN A 183 -12.09 6.14 14.06
CA GLN A 183 -12.74 5.02 14.73
C GLN A 183 -11.81 4.28 15.71
N SER A 184 -12.41 3.68 16.77
CA SER A 184 -11.66 2.79 17.66
C SER A 184 -11.21 1.53 16.89
N PRO A 185 -9.98 1.01 17.14
CA PRO A 185 -9.01 1.41 18.18
C PRO A 185 -8.02 2.50 17.74
N PHE A 186 -8.14 3.08 16.56
CA PHE A 186 -7.20 4.05 15.98
C PHE A 186 -7.42 5.49 16.48
N ALA A 187 -8.66 5.85 16.78
CA ALA A 187 -9.03 7.23 17.16
C ALA A 187 -8.23 7.75 18.37
N GLY A 188 -7.75 9.00 18.25
CA GLY A 188 -6.98 9.67 19.29
C GLY A 188 -5.52 9.25 19.41
N ARG A 189 -5.02 8.40 18.49
CA ARG A 189 -3.63 7.97 18.42
C ARG A 189 -2.85 8.78 17.38
N GLU A 190 -1.53 8.75 17.46
CA GLU A 190 -0.64 9.31 16.45
C GLU A 190 -0.50 8.33 15.27
N PRO A 191 -0.85 8.70 14.05
CA PRO A 191 -0.73 7.80 12.91
C PRO A 191 0.73 7.66 12.46
N VAL A 192 1.13 6.44 12.15
CA VAL A 192 2.40 6.13 11.47
C VAL A 192 2.06 5.36 10.20
N PHE A 193 2.50 5.83 9.04
CA PHE A 193 2.32 5.14 7.77
C PHE A 193 3.64 4.88 7.08
N ILE A 194 3.84 3.63 6.64
CA ILE A 194 5.03 3.16 5.91
C ILE A 194 4.62 2.71 4.52
N GLY A 195 5.28 3.23 3.48
CA GLY A 195 5.00 2.92 2.08
C GLY A 195 6.19 3.16 1.15
N ASP A 196 6.15 2.65 -0.09
CA ASP A 196 7.28 2.69 -1.03
C ASP A 196 6.95 3.33 -2.38
N ASP A 197 5.68 3.50 -2.75
CA ASP A 197 5.29 3.90 -4.10
C ASP A 197 4.61 5.28 -4.15
N VAL A 198 4.37 5.77 -5.36
CA VAL A 198 3.67 7.03 -5.62
C VAL A 198 2.24 7.04 -5.06
N THR A 199 1.60 5.87 -4.98
CA THR A 199 0.26 5.72 -4.38
C THR A 199 0.25 5.95 -2.87
N ASP A 200 1.42 5.87 -2.21
CA ASP A 200 1.56 6.12 -0.78
C ASP A 200 1.65 7.61 -0.44
N GLU A 201 1.92 8.46 -1.43
CA GLU A 201 2.03 9.91 -1.23
C GLU A 201 0.71 10.52 -0.69
N ASP A 202 -0.45 9.99 -1.09
CA ASP A 202 -1.74 10.39 -0.51
C ASP A 202 -1.83 10.01 0.98
N GLY A 203 -1.30 8.84 1.34
CA GLY A 203 -1.21 8.38 2.73
C GLY A 203 -0.22 9.21 3.55
N PHE A 204 0.94 9.53 2.98
CA PHE A 204 1.95 10.38 3.65
C PHE A 204 1.40 11.77 3.93
N ARG A 205 0.71 12.41 2.96
CA ARG A 205 0.06 13.70 3.18
C ARG A 205 -0.96 13.64 4.30
N ALA A 206 -1.86 12.65 4.28
CA ALA A 206 -2.88 12.50 5.30
C ALA A 206 -2.28 12.31 6.70
N VAL A 207 -1.24 11.47 6.83
CA VAL A 207 -0.55 11.26 8.10
C VAL A 207 0.17 12.51 8.57
N ASN A 208 0.85 13.25 7.68
CA ASN A 208 1.50 14.50 8.01
C ASN A 208 0.51 15.58 8.49
N GLU A 209 -0.66 15.68 7.82
CA GLU A 209 -1.73 16.61 8.21
C GLU A 209 -2.33 16.27 9.59
N LEU A 210 -2.35 14.98 9.95
CA LEU A 210 -2.77 14.50 11.27
C LEU A 210 -1.68 14.62 12.34
N GLY A 211 -0.49 15.17 11.99
CA GLY A 211 0.63 15.36 12.91
C GLY A 211 1.40 14.07 13.22
N GLY A 212 1.24 13.04 12.41
CA GLY A 212 1.89 11.74 12.56
C GLY A 212 3.22 11.60 11.81
N ILE A 213 3.68 10.36 11.62
CA ILE A 213 4.97 10.03 11.04
C ILE A 213 4.78 9.27 9.74
N SER A 214 5.16 9.86 8.61
CA SER A 214 5.21 9.20 7.30
C SER A 214 6.63 8.69 7.02
N ILE A 215 6.74 7.45 6.55
CA ILE A 215 8.00 6.75 6.34
C ILE A 215 8.04 6.20 4.91
N ARG A 216 8.95 6.74 4.09
CA ARG A 216 9.22 6.23 2.74
C ARG A 216 10.15 5.03 2.81
N VAL A 217 9.88 4.00 1.99
CA VAL A 217 10.78 2.85 1.80
C VAL A 217 11.41 2.93 0.41
N GLY A 218 12.69 2.53 0.31
CA GLY A 218 13.44 2.52 -0.93
C GLY A 218 14.25 3.79 -1.17
N GLU A 219 14.65 4.03 -2.43
CA GLU A 219 15.47 5.18 -2.77
C GLU A 219 14.75 6.51 -2.55
N ASP A 220 15.53 7.52 -2.18
CA ASP A 220 15.03 8.88 -1.95
C ASP A 220 14.57 9.47 -3.30
N SER A 221 13.29 9.76 -3.39
CA SER A 221 12.66 10.42 -4.52
C SER A 221 11.92 11.65 -4.01
N ASP A 222 11.34 12.44 -4.89
CA ASP A 222 10.47 13.57 -4.54
C ASP A 222 9.23 13.05 -3.77
N SER A 223 9.37 12.90 -2.45
CA SER A 223 8.34 12.41 -1.54
C SER A 223 8.02 13.43 -0.46
N VAL A 224 6.77 13.46 -0.02
CA VAL A 224 6.36 14.27 1.15
C VAL A 224 6.56 13.52 2.49
N ALA A 225 7.07 12.29 2.46
CA ALA A 225 7.41 11.54 3.66
C ALA A 225 8.50 12.26 4.49
N ILE A 226 8.34 12.25 5.82
CA ILE A 226 9.26 12.94 6.73
C ILE A 226 10.37 12.04 7.27
N SER A 227 10.26 10.73 7.06
CA SER A 227 11.25 9.72 7.47
C SER A 227 11.47 8.72 6.35
N HIS A 228 12.59 7.97 6.44
CA HIS A 228 13.01 7.04 5.39
C HIS A 228 13.61 5.77 5.97
N LEU A 229 13.30 4.63 5.31
CA LEU A 229 13.92 3.33 5.52
C LEU A 229 14.43 2.81 4.16
N PRO A 230 15.62 2.18 4.09
CA PRO A 230 16.23 1.84 2.82
C PRO A 230 15.54 0.70 2.05
N ASP A 231 14.92 -0.24 2.75
CA ASP A 231 14.33 -1.45 2.16
C ASP A 231 13.36 -2.16 3.11
N GLU A 232 12.72 -3.22 2.65
CA GLU A 232 11.77 -4.04 3.40
C GLU A 232 12.43 -4.72 4.62
N ALA A 233 13.72 -5.03 4.56
CA ALA A 233 14.45 -5.60 5.69
C ALA A 233 14.60 -4.58 6.83
N ALA A 234 14.85 -3.31 6.48
CA ALA A 234 14.88 -2.21 7.44
C ALA A 234 13.49 -1.94 8.05
N VAL A 235 12.40 -2.08 7.28
CA VAL A 235 11.03 -2.01 7.82
C VAL A 235 10.82 -3.09 8.87
N ARG A 236 11.16 -4.35 8.57
CA ARG A 236 11.05 -5.47 9.54
C ARG A 236 11.90 -5.23 10.79
N ALA A 237 13.12 -4.73 10.63
CA ALA A 237 13.98 -4.40 11.76
C ALA A 237 13.36 -3.29 12.62
N TRP A 238 12.86 -2.22 12.00
CA TRP A 238 12.23 -1.12 12.71
C TRP A 238 10.95 -1.55 13.46
N LEU A 239 10.10 -2.41 12.86
CA LEU A 239 8.94 -2.99 13.54
C LEU A 239 9.36 -3.79 14.80
N GLY A 240 10.47 -4.56 14.68
CA GLY A 240 11.05 -5.30 15.81
C GLY A 240 11.54 -4.40 16.92
N ASP A 241 12.26 -3.35 16.59
CA ASP A 241 12.91 -2.46 17.55
C ASP A 241 11.93 -1.43 18.15
N ALA A 242 11.21 -0.72 17.27
CA ALA A 242 10.36 0.41 17.68
C ALA A 242 9.05 -0.02 18.36
N ILE A 243 8.46 -1.14 17.93
CA ILE A 243 7.17 -1.62 18.43
C ILE A 243 7.34 -2.75 19.44
N LEU A 244 8.14 -3.78 19.08
CA LEU A 244 8.29 -4.96 19.93
C LEU A 244 9.36 -4.83 21.01
N GLY A 245 10.20 -3.77 20.95
CA GLY A 245 11.26 -3.51 21.91
C GLY A 245 12.40 -4.54 21.84
N ARG A 246 12.61 -5.15 20.66
CA ARG A 246 13.77 -6.02 20.43
C ARG A 246 15.03 -5.16 20.39
N GLN A 247 15.98 -5.40 21.30
CA GLN A 247 17.27 -4.69 21.23
C GLN A 247 18.03 -5.08 19.95
N PRO A 248 18.65 -4.11 19.25
CA PRO A 248 19.49 -4.45 18.11
C PRO A 248 20.55 -5.46 18.55
N HIS A 249 20.69 -6.55 17.81
CA HIS A 249 21.76 -7.53 18.06
C HIS A 249 23.10 -6.78 18.05
N LYS A 250 23.75 -6.62 19.22
CA LYS A 250 25.14 -6.22 19.29
C LYS A 250 25.91 -7.18 18.39
N LYS A 251 26.53 -6.66 17.32
CA LYS A 251 27.53 -7.43 16.55
C LYS A 251 28.57 -7.92 17.53
N ILE A 252 28.54 -9.22 17.84
CA ILE A 252 29.62 -9.91 18.53
C ILE A 252 30.73 -10.04 17.49
N GLY A 253 31.81 -9.31 17.66
CA GLY A 253 32.98 -9.48 16.84
C GLY A 253 33.78 -8.23 16.54
N GLU A 254 34.49 -7.74 17.56
CA GLU A 254 35.84 -7.20 17.42
C GLU A 254 36.55 -7.45 18.75
N GLN A 255 37.07 -8.66 18.89
CA GLN A 255 38.21 -8.87 19.77
C GLN A 255 39.40 -8.22 19.08
N GLN A 256 39.87 -7.11 19.62
CA GLN A 256 41.20 -6.59 19.31
C GLN A 256 42.29 -7.51 19.92
N PRO A 257 43.41 -7.65 19.22
CA PRO A 257 44.56 -8.46 19.66
C PRO A 257 45.27 -7.87 20.85
#